data_c8ada08ad0cec04d08ba53ce96ebdfc6
#
_entry.id   c8ada08ad0cec04d08ba53ce96ebdfc6
#
_cell.length_a   1.000
_cell.length_b   1.000
_cell.length_c   1.000
_cell.angle_alpha   90.00
_cell.angle_beta   90.00
_cell.angle_gamma   90.00
#
_symmetry.space_group_name_H-M   'P 1'
#
loop_
_entity.id
_entity.type
_entity.pdbx_description
1 polymer ?
#
loop_
_entity_poly.entity_id
_entity_poly.type
_entity_poly.pdbx_seq_one_letter_code
_entity_poly.pdbx_strand_id
1 'polypeptide(L)'
;MSKKTWGGRFKGKTDEALERFNASIAFDRRLYAQDIEGSKAHCRMLAKQGIITKAEASKILQGLDEIRKGLDKGGFDDTCEDIHTLVEKALVDRVGPVGEKLHTGRSRNDQVALDVRLYVRDAIGRVDGFIKDMQRALVVLAEKNAGAIMPGYTHLQRAQPVLLSHHLLA
;
A
#
# COMPACT_ATOMS: atom_id res chain seq x y z
N MET A 1 7.83 -15.18 22.63
CA MET A 1 8.10 -15.50 21.22
C MET A 1 6.78 -15.82 20.53
N SER A 2 6.39 -15.09 19.53
CA SER A 2 5.13 -15.26 18.81
C SER A 2 5.17 -16.59 18.03
N LYS A 3 4.15 -17.41 18.20
CA LYS A 3 3.97 -18.66 17.45
C LYS A 3 3.70 -18.29 16.00
N LYS A 4 4.53 -18.77 15.06
CA LYS A 4 4.32 -18.51 13.63
C LYS A 4 3.00 -19.13 13.18
N THR A 5 2.22 -18.42 12.39
CA THR A 5 0.91 -18.86 11.87
C THR A 5 1.02 -20.15 11.04
N TRP A 6 2.18 -20.38 10.39
CA TRP A 6 2.48 -21.59 9.60
C TRP A 6 3.34 -22.64 10.31
N GLY A 7 3.67 -22.42 11.60
CA GLY A 7 4.60 -23.27 12.36
C GLY A 7 4.09 -24.69 12.69
N GLY A 8 2.82 -24.95 12.59
CA GLY A 8 2.10 -26.22 12.76
C GLY A 8 2.84 -27.41 13.44
N ARG A 9 3.55 -28.18 12.66
CA ARG A 9 4.26 -29.42 13.10
C ARG A 9 5.69 -29.17 13.57
N PHE A 10 6.28 -27.99 13.32
CA PHE A 10 7.67 -27.72 13.66
C PHE A 10 7.80 -27.39 15.15
N LYS A 11 8.71 -28.08 15.84
CA LYS A 11 9.02 -27.87 17.27
C LYS A 11 10.28 -27.01 17.47
N GLY A 12 11.11 -26.87 16.44
CA GLY A 12 12.35 -26.10 16.45
C GLY A 12 12.13 -24.65 16.05
N LYS A 13 13.12 -23.80 16.39
CA LYS A 13 13.20 -22.44 15.86
C LYS A 13 13.57 -22.46 14.39
N THR A 14 13.03 -21.55 13.59
CA THR A 14 13.50 -21.31 12.22
C THR A 14 14.92 -20.72 12.28
N ASP A 15 15.77 -21.06 11.31
CA ASP A 15 17.08 -20.45 11.16
C ASP A 15 16.94 -18.94 10.91
N GLU A 16 17.78 -18.14 11.59
CA GLU A 16 17.71 -16.68 11.51
C GLU A 16 18.01 -16.12 10.11
N ALA A 17 18.88 -16.82 9.35
CA ALA A 17 19.16 -16.41 7.96
C ALA A 17 17.94 -16.62 7.06
N LEU A 18 17.21 -17.72 7.28
CA LEU A 18 15.97 -18.00 6.58
C LEU A 18 14.86 -17.02 6.97
N GLU A 19 14.78 -16.63 8.24
CA GLU A 19 13.81 -15.61 8.68
C GLU A 19 14.08 -14.27 8.01
N ARG A 20 15.34 -13.83 7.99
CA ARG A 20 15.73 -12.59 7.29
C ARG A 20 15.48 -12.65 5.78
N PHE A 21 15.74 -13.82 5.17
CA PHE A 21 15.50 -14.01 3.73
C PHE A 21 14.02 -13.93 3.36
N ASN A 22 13.13 -14.46 4.20
CA ASN A 22 11.68 -14.45 3.97
C ASN A 22 11.01 -13.16 4.39
N ALA A 23 11.64 -12.35 5.24
CA ALA A 23 11.01 -11.12 5.73
C ALA A 23 10.83 -10.07 4.62
N SER A 24 9.60 -9.59 4.48
CA SER A 24 9.20 -8.57 3.50
C SER A 24 8.73 -7.26 4.14
N ILE A 25 8.59 -7.20 5.46
CA ILE A 25 8.05 -6.04 6.19
C ILE A 25 8.74 -4.72 5.82
N ALA A 26 10.03 -4.75 5.51
CA ALA A 26 10.82 -3.56 5.16
C ALA A 26 10.27 -2.81 3.93
N PHE A 27 9.61 -3.52 2.99
CA PHE A 27 9.05 -2.94 1.78
C PHE A 27 7.53 -3.10 1.65
N ASP A 28 6.94 -4.19 2.18
CA ASP A 28 5.51 -4.45 2.05
C ASP A 28 4.65 -3.66 3.07
N ARG A 29 5.24 -3.11 4.14
CA ARG A 29 4.54 -2.23 5.09
C ARG A 29 3.76 -1.09 4.42
N ARG A 30 4.14 -0.68 3.20
CA ARG A 30 3.41 0.31 2.39
C ARG A 30 2.03 -0.14 1.96
N LEU A 31 1.73 -1.43 2.02
CA LEU A 31 0.45 -2.04 1.65
C LEU A 31 -0.57 -2.08 2.80
N TYR A 32 -0.20 -1.62 4.01
CA TYR A 32 -1.06 -1.74 5.21
C TYR A 32 -2.47 -1.19 5.00
N ALA A 33 -2.59 -0.13 4.23
CA ALA A 33 -3.86 0.52 3.95
C ALA A 33 -4.78 -0.37 3.11
N GLN A 34 -4.21 -0.99 2.09
CA GLN A 34 -4.89 -1.87 1.16
C GLN A 34 -5.22 -3.20 1.83
N ASP A 35 -4.30 -3.74 2.64
CA ASP A 35 -4.55 -4.96 3.41
C ASP A 35 -5.73 -4.80 4.38
N ILE A 36 -5.79 -3.67 5.10
CA ILE A 36 -6.91 -3.39 6.01
C ILE A 36 -8.22 -3.22 5.23
N GLU A 37 -8.21 -2.54 4.09
CA GLU A 37 -9.43 -2.37 3.28
C GLU A 37 -9.92 -3.70 2.71
N GLY A 38 -9.02 -4.52 2.15
CA GLY A 38 -9.32 -5.86 1.68
C GLY A 38 -9.85 -6.76 2.81
N SER A 39 -9.23 -6.69 3.98
CA SER A 39 -9.64 -7.43 5.19
C SER A 39 -11.02 -7.02 5.68
N LYS A 40 -11.37 -5.73 5.64
CA LYS A 40 -12.72 -5.25 5.96
C LYS A 40 -13.76 -5.75 4.98
N ALA A 41 -13.45 -5.75 3.69
CA ALA A 41 -14.34 -6.28 2.66
C ALA A 41 -14.60 -7.79 2.86
N HIS A 42 -13.53 -8.54 3.15
CA HIS A 42 -13.61 -9.97 3.46
C HIS A 42 -14.44 -10.23 4.72
N CYS A 43 -14.22 -9.48 5.79
CA CYS A 43 -15.02 -9.56 7.03
C CYS A 43 -16.51 -9.34 6.77
N ARG A 44 -16.87 -8.32 5.99
CA ARG A 44 -18.27 -8.03 5.62
C ARG A 44 -18.89 -9.19 4.82
N MET A 45 -18.11 -9.78 3.91
CA MET A 45 -18.54 -10.95 3.14
C MET A 45 -18.79 -12.16 4.06
N LEU A 46 -17.87 -12.48 4.98
CA LEU A 46 -18.04 -13.59 5.93
C LEU A 46 -19.31 -13.41 6.78
N ALA A 47 -19.60 -12.20 7.24
CA ALA A 47 -20.81 -11.90 7.98
C ALA A 47 -22.08 -12.01 7.12
N LYS A 48 -22.02 -11.53 5.86
CA LYS A 48 -23.14 -11.62 4.92
C LYS A 48 -23.50 -13.07 4.60
N GLN A 49 -22.51 -13.96 4.53
CA GLN A 49 -22.70 -15.39 4.28
C GLN A 49 -23.01 -16.21 5.55
N GLY A 50 -23.10 -15.57 6.72
CA GLY A 50 -23.38 -16.24 8.00
C GLY A 50 -22.23 -17.10 8.53
N ILE A 51 -21.02 -16.95 8.01
CA ILE A 51 -19.81 -17.67 8.47
C ILE A 51 -19.35 -17.13 9.82
N ILE A 52 -19.48 -15.81 10.02
CA ILE A 52 -19.30 -15.15 11.32
C ILE A 52 -20.56 -14.37 11.66
N THR A 53 -20.78 -14.10 12.94
CA THR A 53 -21.92 -13.31 13.39
C THR A 53 -21.72 -11.81 13.12
N LYS A 54 -22.81 -11.05 13.05
CA LYS A 54 -22.73 -9.58 12.92
C LYS A 54 -21.97 -8.92 14.08
N ALA A 55 -22.08 -9.46 15.29
CA ALA A 55 -21.36 -8.96 16.45
C ALA A 55 -19.85 -9.18 16.35
N GLU A 56 -19.42 -10.36 15.86
CA GLU A 56 -18.02 -10.67 15.60
C GLU A 56 -17.46 -9.76 14.50
N ALA A 57 -18.21 -9.61 13.40
CA ALA A 57 -17.81 -8.71 12.32
C ALA A 57 -17.63 -7.26 12.80
N SER A 58 -18.54 -6.75 13.64
CA SER A 58 -18.42 -5.42 14.22
C SER A 58 -17.14 -5.24 15.03
N LYS A 59 -16.79 -6.24 15.86
CA LYS A 59 -15.52 -6.22 16.64
C LYS A 59 -14.30 -6.22 15.74
N ILE A 60 -14.28 -7.09 14.72
CA ILE A 60 -13.17 -7.19 13.76
C ILE A 60 -13.01 -5.86 13.00
N LEU A 61 -14.10 -5.29 12.48
CA LEU A 61 -14.05 -4.03 11.73
C LEU A 61 -13.54 -2.88 12.58
N GLN A 62 -14.01 -2.77 13.83
CA GLN A 62 -13.52 -1.76 14.78
C GLN A 62 -12.03 -1.96 15.07
N GLY A 63 -11.58 -3.20 15.33
CA GLY A 63 -10.18 -3.52 15.56
C GLY A 63 -9.30 -3.12 14.37
N LEU A 64 -9.73 -3.40 13.13
CA LEU A 64 -9.03 -3.00 11.91
C LEU A 64 -8.95 -1.47 11.76
N ASP A 65 -10.01 -0.71 12.13
CA ASP A 65 -9.98 0.75 12.13
C ASP A 65 -8.98 1.32 13.13
N GLU A 66 -8.88 0.73 14.30
CA GLU A 66 -7.92 1.15 15.33
C GLU A 66 -6.48 0.83 14.91
N ILE A 67 -6.24 -0.34 14.29
CA ILE A 67 -4.94 -0.71 13.73
C ILE A 67 -4.54 0.31 12.64
N ARG A 68 -5.46 0.63 11.74
CA ARG A 68 -5.21 1.63 10.69
C ARG A 68 -4.73 2.95 11.26
N LYS A 69 -5.43 3.48 12.27
CA LYS A 69 -5.05 4.73 12.96
C LYS A 69 -3.68 4.66 13.62
N GLY A 70 -3.29 3.50 14.13
CA GLY A 70 -1.97 3.27 14.72
C GLY A 70 -0.86 3.27 13.66
N LEU A 71 -1.08 2.56 12.55
CA LEU A 71 -0.13 2.48 11.44
C LEU A 71 0.01 3.81 10.68
N ASP A 72 -1.07 4.59 10.55
CA ASP A 72 -1.03 5.95 9.98
C ASP A 72 -0.09 6.89 10.78
N LYS A 73 0.15 6.59 12.08
CA LYS A 73 1.10 7.31 12.95
C LYS A 73 2.51 6.71 12.97
N GLY A 74 2.77 5.68 12.18
CA GLY A 74 4.08 5.02 12.10
C GLY A 74 4.30 3.90 13.12
N GLY A 75 3.26 3.35 13.71
CA GLY A 75 3.33 2.27 14.72
C GLY A 75 3.60 0.89 14.12
N PHE A 76 4.67 0.73 13.32
CA PHE A 76 5.05 -0.55 12.72
C PHE A 76 5.96 -1.36 13.66
N ASP A 77 5.68 -2.68 13.77
CA ASP A 77 6.56 -3.65 14.42
C ASP A 77 7.42 -4.33 13.34
N ASP A 78 8.63 -3.84 13.16
CA ASP A 78 9.58 -4.35 12.16
C ASP A 78 10.11 -5.76 12.48
N THR A 79 9.68 -6.38 13.59
CA THR A 79 10.01 -7.78 13.93
C THR A 79 9.06 -8.79 13.29
N CYS A 80 7.97 -8.34 12.68
CA CYS A 80 7.06 -9.19 11.92
C CYS A 80 7.66 -9.59 10.57
N GLU A 81 7.28 -10.77 10.07
CA GLU A 81 7.73 -11.28 8.77
C GLU A 81 7.23 -10.41 7.61
N ASP A 82 5.94 -10.05 7.65
CA ASP A 82 5.25 -9.25 6.66
C ASP A 82 4.17 -8.36 7.28
N ILE A 83 3.62 -7.43 6.49
CA ILE A 83 2.56 -6.51 6.92
C ILE A 83 1.26 -7.26 7.29
N HIS A 84 0.97 -8.34 6.61
CA HIS A 84 -0.24 -9.12 6.82
C HIS A 84 -0.20 -9.82 8.18
N THR A 85 0.95 -10.41 8.53
CA THR A 85 1.21 -11.00 9.86
C THR A 85 1.12 -9.94 10.95
N LEU A 86 1.64 -8.73 10.69
CA LEU A 86 1.55 -7.61 11.63
C LEU A 86 0.08 -7.24 11.90
N VAL A 87 -0.72 -7.05 10.85
CA VAL A 87 -2.14 -6.67 10.97
C VAL A 87 -2.94 -7.79 11.65
N GLU A 88 -2.72 -9.05 11.27
CA GLU A 88 -3.41 -10.21 11.85
C GLU A 88 -3.10 -10.35 13.35
N LYS A 89 -1.82 -10.29 13.73
CA LYS A 89 -1.40 -10.33 15.14
C LYS A 89 -1.99 -9.17 15.93
N ALA A 90 -1.86 -7.95 15.42
CA ALA A 90 -2.40 -6.76 16.06
C ALA A 90 -3.93 -6.83 16.23
N LEU A 91 -4.64 -7.48 15.30
CA LEU A 91 -6.07 -7.72 15.40
C LEU A 91 -6.40 -8.70 16.52
N VAL A 92 -5.72 -9.86 16.56
CA VAL A 92 -5.93 -10.87 17.61
C VAL A 92 -5.62 -10.30 18.99
N ASP A 93 -4.56 -9.51 19.13
CA ASP A 93 -4.19 -8.85 20.39
C ASP A 93 -5.30 -7.88 20.88
N ARG A 94 -6.07 -7.25 19.98
CA ARG A 94 -7.14 -6.30 20.31
C ARG A 94 -8.49 -6.95 20.58
N VAL A 95 -8.89 -7.88 19.73
CA VAL A 95 -10.26 -8.43 19.75
C VAL A 95 -10.33 -9.87 20.26
N GLY A 96 -9.17 -10.47 20.59
CA GLY A 96 -9.04 -11.85 21.05
C GLY A 96 -9.24 -12.87 19.92
N PRO A 97 -9.62 -14.12 20.26
CA PRO A 97 -9.75 -15.23 19.30
C PRO A 97 -10.72 -14.96 18.14
N VAL A 98 -11.61 -13.97 18.28
CA VAL A 98 -12.52 -13.56 17.20
C VAL A 98 -11.73 -13.04 15.99
N GLY A 99 -10.57 -12.43 16.23
CA GLY A 99 -9.69 -11.95 15.16
C GLY A 99 -9.20 -13.05 14.23
N GLU A 100 -8.94 -14.24 14.74
CA GLU A 100 -8.49 -15.40 13.95
C GLU A 100 -9.53 -15.83 12.89
N LYS A 101 -10.82 -15.58 13.14
CA LYS A 101 -11.90 -15.91 12.20
C LYS A 101 -11.81 -15.13 10.88
N LEU A 102 -11.11 -14.01 10.86
CA LEU A 102 -10.92 -13.20 9.65
C LEU A 102 -10.18 -13.98 8.56
N HIS A 103 -9.31 -14.92 8.92
CA HIS A 103 -8.56 -15.74 7.97
C HIS A 103 -9.39 -16.85 7.30
N THR A 104 -10.65 -17.04 7.71
CA THR A 104 -11.52 -18.11 7.20
C THR A 104 -11.69 -18.01 5.67
N GLY A 105 -11.34 -19.11 4.96
CA GLY A 105 -11.47 -19.19 3.50
C GLY A 105 -10.55 -18.25 2.72
N ARG A 106 -9.46 -17.76 3.31
CA ARG A 106 -8.50 -16.83 2.71
C ARG A 106 -7.12 -17.44 2.66
N SER A 107 -6.43 -17.28 1.53
CA SER A 107 -5.02 -17.59 1.37
C SER A 107 -4.18 -16.30 1.45
N ARG A 108 -2.97 -16.39 1.98
CA ARG A 108 -2.01 -15.28 1.92
C ARG A 108 -1.75 -14.83 0.46
N ASN A 109 -1.78 -15.77 -0.47
CA ASN A 109 -1.55 -15.48 -1.90
C ASN A 109 -2.63 -14.57 -2.50
N ASP A 110 -3.91 -14.82 -2.24
CA ASP A 110 -5.00 -13.98 -2.75
C ASP A 110 -5.03 -12.61 -2.03
N GLN A 111 -4.68 -12.57 -0.75
CA GLN A 111 -4.54 -11.36 0.04
C GLN A 111 -3.47 -10.44 -0.55
N VAL A 112 -2.25 -10.94 -0.74
CA VAL A 112 -1.14 -10.16 -1.32
C VAL A 112 -1.47 -9.69 -2.74
N ALA A 113 -2.05 -10.55 -3.57
CA ALA A 113 -2.43 -10.19 -4.94
C ALA A 113 -3.49 -9.07 -4.98
N LEU A 114 -4.47 -9.10 -4.07
CA LEU A 114 -5.47 -8.04 -3.92
C LEU A 114 -4.82 -6.73 -3.51
N ASP A 115 -3.97 -6.77 -2.48
CA ASP A 115 -3.36 -5.57 -1.90
C ASP A 115 -2.46 -4.85 -2.89
N VAL A 116 -1.65 -5.60 -3.65
CA VAL A 116 -0.83 -5.04 -4.73
C VAL A 116 -1.70 -4.39 -5.81
N ARG A 117 -2.82 -5.02 -6.20
CA ARG A 117 -3.73 -4.42 -7.19
C ARG A 117 -4.37 -3.13 -6.70
N LEU A 118 -4.83 -3.11 -5.44
CA LEU A 118 -5.38 -1.90 -4.82
C LEU A 118 -4.33 -0.79 -4.74
N TYR A 119 -3.11 -1.14 -4.29
CA TYR A 119 -1.99 -0.19 -4.22
C TYR A 119 -1.65 0.41 -5.58
N VAL A 120 -1.58 -0.42 -6.63
CA VAL A 120 -1.29 0.04 -8.00
C VAL A 120 -2.40 0.98 -8.50
N ARG A 121 -3.68 0.69 -8.24
CA ARG A 121 -4.79 1.60 -8.57
C ARG A 121 -4.63 2.97 -7.91
N ASP A 122 -4.32 2.98 -6.62
CA ASP A 122 -4.09 4.22 -5.88
C ASP A 122 -2.86 4.97 -6.40
N ALA A 123 -1.78 4.24 -6.74
CA ALA A 123 -0.57 4.81 -7.30
C ALA A 123 -0.81 5.43 -8.68
N ILE A 124 -1.59 4.78 -9.54
CA ILE A 124 -1.98 5.33 -10.86
C ILE A 124 -2.70 6.67 -10.68
N GLY A 125 -3.67 6.75 -9.76
CA GLY A 125 -4.39 8.00 -9.50
C GLY A 125 -3.47 9.13 -9.03
N ARG A 126 -2.48 8.84 -8.19
CA ARG A 126 -1.48 9.83 -7.76
C ARG A 126 -0.56 10.28 -8.89
N VAL A 127 -0.06 9.33 -9.69
CA VAL A 127 0.80 9.64 -10.85
C VAL A 127 0.06 10.48 -11.88
N ASP A 128 -1.19 10.14 -12.19
CA ASP A 128 -2.05 10.94 -13.08
C ASP A 128 -2.19 12.39 -12.57
N GLY A 129 -2.38 12.55 -11.24
CA GLY A 129 -2.40 13.88 -10.61
C GLY A 129 -1.10 14.65 -10.82
N PHE A 130 0.06 14.02 -10.56
CA PHE A 130 1.37 14.66 -10.75
C PHE A 130 1.65 15.06 -12.20
N ILE A 131 1.25 14.22 -13.17
CA ILE A 131 1.38 14.54 -14.60
C ILE A 131 0.54 15.77 -14.95
N LYS A 132 -0.71 15.83 -14.50
CA LYS A 132 -1.59 16.99 -14.70
C LYS A 132 -1.04 18.27 -14.07
N ASP A 133 -0.45 18.18 -12.88
CA ASP A 133 0.14 19.33 -12.20
C ASP A 133 1.39 19.82 -12.95
N MET A 134 2.23 18.90 -13.45
CA MET A 134 3.37 19.26 -14.32
C MET A 134 2.90 19.94 -15.61
N GLN A 135 1.89 19.40 -16.29
CA GLN A 135 1.35 20.00 -17.51
C GLN A 135 0.80 21.41 -17.24
N ARG A 136 0.05 21.62 -16.16
CA ARG A 136 -0.44 22.95 -15.76
C ARG A 136 0.73 23.92 -15.51
N ALA A 137 1.78 23.49 -14.84
CA ALA A 137 2.94 24.32 -14.58
C ALA A 137 3.63 24.75 -15.88
N LEU A 138 3.79 23.86 -16.84
CA LEU A 138 4.35 24.16 -18.16
C LEU A 138 3.48 25.16 -18.95
N VAL A 139 2.17 24.96 -18.95
CA VAL A 139 1.23 25.90 -19.60
C VAL A 139 1.34 27.30 -18.98
N VAL A 140 1.29 27.40 -17.65
CA VAL A 140 1.40 28.69 -16.94
C VAL A 140 2.74 29.39 -17.24
N LEU A 141 3.84 28.62 -17.31
CA LEU A 141 5.14 29.17 -17.68
C LEU A 141 5.18 29.64 -19.13
N ALA A 142 4.57 28.90 -20.06
CA ALA A 142 4.46 29.25 -21.46
C ALA A 142 3.67 30.55 -21.65
N GLU A 143 2.52 30.69 -20.98
CA GLU A 143 1.69 31.91 -21.01
C GLU A 143 2.45 33.14 -20.50
N LYS A 144 3.15 33.01 -19.36
CA LYS A 144 3.95 34.09 -18.77
C LYS A 144 5.10 34.54 -19.67
N ASN A 145 5.59 33.66 -20.54
CA ASN A 145 6.76 33.87 -21.39
C ASN A 145 6.42 33.78 -22.89
N ALA A 146 5.20 34.10 -23.30
CA ALA A 146 4.71 33.91 -24.66
C ALA A 146 5.59 34.60 -25.74
N GLY A 147 6.20 35.75 -25.43
CA GLY A 147 7.09 36.51 -26.32
C GLY A 147 8.58 36.29 -26.09
N ALA A 148 8.98 35.44 -25.13
CA ALA A 148 10.40 35.24 -24.80
C ALA A 148 11.10 34.40 -25.88
N ILE A 149 12.18 34.95 -26.45
CA ILE A 149 12.99 34.28 -27.47
C ILE A 149 14.22 33.69 -26.79
N MET A 150 14.55 32.45 -27.14
CA MET A 150 15.76 31.74 -26.71
C MET A 150 16.51 31.13 -27.90
N PRO A 151 17.82 30.88 -27.79
CA PRO A 151 18.53 30.14 -28.84
C PRO A 151 18.16 28.67 -28.83
N GLY A 152 17.73 28.14 -29.96
CA GLY A 152 17.68 26.69 -30.19
C GLY A 152 19.09 26.16 -30.50
N TYR A 153 19.35 24.93 -30.09
CA TYR A 153 20.63 24.26 -30.27
C TYR A 153 20.48 22.97 -31.09
N THR A 154 21.49 22.70 -31.93
CA THR A 154 21.70 21.41 -32.58
C THR A 154 23.18 21.08 -32.56
N HIS A 155 23.55 19.81 -32.29
CA HIS A 155 24.96 19.39 -32.19
C HIS A 155 25.82 20.29 -31.28
N LEU A 156 25.28 20.72 -30.14
CA LEU A 156 25.90 21.65 -29.17
C LEU A 156 26.22 23.03 -29.76
N GLN A 157 25.65 23.39 -30.90
CA GLN A 157 25.82 24.69 -31.57
C GLN A 157 24.51 25.48 -31.61
N ARG A 158 24.58 26.80 -31.56
CA ARG A 158 23.42 27.66 -31.76
C ARG A 158 22.87 27.50 -33.17
N ALA A 159 21.56 27.22 -33.26
CA ALA A 159 20.87 27.06 -34.54
C ALA A 159 19.95 28.28 -34.80
N GLN A 160 18.64 28.12 -34.56
CA GLN A 160 17.68 29.21 -34.80
C GLN A 160 17.12 29.76 -33.49
N PRO A 161 16.58 31.01 -33.51
CA PRO A 161 15.78 31.50 -32.40
C PRO A 161 14.47 30.72 -32.30
N VAL A 162 14.05 30.37 -31.09
CA VAL A 162 12.78 29.70 -30.79
C VAL A 162 12.07 30.43 -29.67
N LEU A 163 10.73 30.31 -29.62
CA LEU A 163 9.97 30.83 -28.48
C LEU A 163 10.09 29.87 -27.30
N LEU A 164 10.36 30.40 -26.12
CA LEU A 164 10.37 29.62 -24.89
C LEU A 164 9.02 28.92 -24.66
N SER A 165 7.91 29.62 -24.95
CA SER A 165 6.56 29.04 -24.85
C SER A 165 6.39 27.83 -25.77
N HIS A 166 6.91 27.87 -27.00
CA HIS A 166 6.86 26.73 -27.90
C HIS A 166 7.65 25.55 -27.35
N HIS A 167 8.85 25.81 -26.82
CA HIS A 167 9.69 24.75 -26.20
C HIS A 167 9.02 24.11 -24.99
N LEU A 168 8.32 24.88 -24.15
CA LEU A 168 7.61 24.36 -22.95
C LEU A 168 6.36 23.53 -23.29
N LEU A 169 5.75 23.76 -24.47
CA LEU A 169 4.51 23.09 -24.89
C LEU A 169 4.74 21.93 -25.87
N ALA A 170 5.99 21.68 -26.30
CA ALA A 170 6.37 20.55 -27.13
C ALA A 170 6.53 19.29 -26.28
#